data_970708e12a0d131f8ff3fa2c3b10c799
#
_entry.id   970708e12a0d131f8ff3fa2c3b10c799
#
_cell.length_a   1.000
_cell.length_b   1.000
_cell.length_c   1.000
_cell.angle_alpha   90.00
_cell.angle_beta   90.00
_cell.angle_gamma   90.00
#
_symmetry.space_group_name_H-M   'P 1'
#
loop_
_entity.id
_entity.type
_entity.pdbx_description
1 polymer ?
#
loop_
_entity_poly.entity_id
_entity_poly.type
_entity_poly.pdbx_seq_one_letter_code
_entity_poly.pdbx_strand_id
1 'polypeptide(L)'
;IGWCDWSSDVCSSDLLAGDGSALVGGGPEIPDLAALSPDERRQPPTYVPNRNLILLALAGAFAEAHGCQELYYGAQAQDEYGYWDCTAEFVARLNATLALNRRTPVHVLAPFVGWRKAEIVRLGIELGVDFARTWSCYRGGRRPCGTCPTCVERQRAFREAGHPDPWER
;
A
#
# COMPACT_ATOMS: atom_id res chain seq x y z
N ILE A 1 10.36 -7.27 -29.20
CA ILE A 1 10.93 -7.24 -27.83
C ILE A 1 11.96 -6.12 -27.90
N GLY A 2 11.56 -4.91 -27.43
CA GLY A 2 12.46 -3.77 -27.35
C GLY A 2 13.48 -4.03 -26.23
N TRP A 3 14.72 -3.75 -26.52
CA TRP A 3 15.78 -3.72 -25.52
C TRP A 3 15.58 -2.45 -24.68
N CYS A 4 15.32 -2.57 -23.39
CA CYS A 4 15.40 -1.44 -22.48
C CYS A 4 16.87 -1.08 -22.32
N ASP A 5 17.23 0.13 -22.66
CA ASP A 5 18.57 0.67 -22.40
C ASP A 5 18.64 1.06 -20.91
N TRP A 6 19.13 0.14 -20.11
CA TRP A 6 19.31 0.31 -18.67
C TRP A 6 20.17 1.53 -18.30
N SER A 7 20.97 2.05 -19.20
CA SER A 7 21.88 3.15 -18.91
C SER A 7 21.20 4.53 -18.90
N SER A 8 20.12 4.70 -19.66
CA SER A 8 19.38 5.95 -19.76
C SER A 8 18.15 6.00 -18.85
N ASP A 9 17.49 4.85 -18.63
CA ASP A 9 16.19 4.79 -17.97
C ASP A 9 16.27 4.58 -16.45
N VAL A 10 17.36 3.97 -15.94
CA VAL A 10 17.54 3.66 -14.52
C VAL A 10 18.06 4.86 -13.71
N CYS A 11 18.65 5.85 -14.33
CA CYS A 11 19.15 7.06 -13.67
C CYS A 11 18.15 8.23 -13.64
N SER A 12 16.96 8.08 -14.26
CA SER A 12 15.94 9.10 -14.18
C SER A 12 15.11 8.95 -12.92
N SER A 13 14.69 10.06 -12.33
CA SER A 13 13.68 10.11 -11.24
C SER A 13 12.34 9.47 -11.63
N ASP A 14 12.24 8.96 -12.84
CA ASP A 14 11.06 8.42 -13.48
C ASP A 14 11.00 6.89 -13.50
N LEU A 15 11.81 6.20 -12.70
CA LEU A 15 11.86 4.73 -12.62
C LEU A 15 10.49 4.09 -12.36
N LEU A 16 9.56 4.85 -11.81
CA LEU A 16 8.18 4.47 -11.58
C LEU A 16 7.19 5.29 -12.42
N ALA A 17 7.68 6.28 -13.19
CA ALA A 17 6.89 7.10 -14.10
C ALA A 17 6.69 6.31 -15.40
N GLY A 18 5.54 5.75 -15.55
CA GLY A 18 5.07 5.16 -16.81
C GLY A 18 3.62 5.55 -16.98
N ASP A 19 3.10 5.39 -18.18
CA ASP A 19 1.71 5.73 -18.55
C ASP A 19 0.63 4.96 -17.75
N GLY A 20 1.03 4.25 -16.70
CA GLY A 20 0.21 3.23 -16.06
C GLY A 20 -0.34 3.55 -14.68
N SER A 21 0.17 4.51 -13.92
CA SER A 21 -0.31 4.72 -12.54
C SER A 21 -0.76 6.14 -12.25
N ALA A 22 -1.99 6.27 -11.73
CA ALA A 22 -2.55 7.54 -11.26
C ALA A 22 -1.83 8.12 -10.03
N LEU A 23 -0.91 7.39 -9.43
CA LEU A 23 -0.12 7.83 -8.26
C LEU A 23 1.26 8.38 -8.63
N VAL A 24 1.61 8.35 -9.90
CA VAL A 24 2.92 8.82 -10.40
C VAL A 24 2.72 10.08 -11.23
N GLY A 25 3.67 11.01 -11.16
CA GLY A 25 3.60 12.27 -11.91
C GLY A 25 3.42 12.04 -13.41
N GLY A 26 2.43 12.70 -14.02
CA GLY A 26 2.07 12.52 -15.43
C GLY A 26 1.09 11.36 -15.71
N GLY A 27 0.72 10.58 -14.69
CA GLY A 27 -0.30 9.54 -14.82
C GLY A 27 -1.74 10.08 -14.95
N PRO A 28 -2.73 9.20 -15.20
CA PRO A 28 -4.13 9.57 -15.30
C PRO A 28 -4.67 10.13 -13.97
N GLU A 29 -5.78 10.84 -14.04
CA GLU A 29 -6.45 11.30 -12.81
C GLU A 29 -6.93 10.11 -11.95
N ILE A 30 -6.88 10.29 -10.63
CA ILE A 30 -7.38 9.28 -9.69
C ILE A 30 -8.89 9.18 -9.84
N PRO A 31 -9.44 8.02 -10.26
CA PRO A 31 -10.85 7.87 -10.52
C PRO A 31 -11.68 7.86 -9.24
N ASP A 32 -12.98 8.12 -9.38
CA ASP A 32 -13.98 7.76 -8.38
C ASP A 32 -14.17 6.24 -8.37
N LEU A 33 -14.45 5.67 -7.19
CA LEU A 33 -14.70 4.22 -7.08
C LEU A 33 -15.85 3.76 -7.98
N ALA A 34 -16.90 4.58 -8.10
CA ALA A 34 -18.06 4.29 -8.91
C ALA A 34 -17.77 4.26 -10.43
N ALA A 35 -16.71 4.92 -10.86
CA ALA A 35 -16.30 4.98 -12.26
C ALA A 35 -15.47 3.78 -12.70
N LEU A 36 -14.92 3.00 -11.75
CA LEU A 36 -14.07 1.85 -12.06
C LEU A 36 -14.89 0.67 -12.61
N SER A 37 -14.49 0.18 -13.77
CA SER A 37 -14.96 -1.08 -14.34
C SER A 37 -14.53 -2.30 -13.51
N PRO A 38 -15.17 -3.48 -13.67
CA PRO A 38 -14.74 -4.71 -12.98
C PRO A 38 -13.27 -5.09 -13.25
N ASP A 39 -12.76 -4.84 -14.45
CA ASP A 39 -11.37 -5.18 -14.80
C ASP A 39 -10.38 -4.19 -14.18
N GLU A 40 -10.72 -2.89 -14.14
CA GLU A 40 -9.92 -1.88 -13.43
C GLU A 40 -9.91 -2.10 -11.92
N ARG A 41 -10.88 -2.81 -11.37
CA ARG A 41 -10.86 -3.23 -9.96
C ARG A 41 -9.90 -4.37 -9.68
N ARG A 42 -9.52 -5.17 -10.68
CA ARG A 42 -8.53 -6.25 -10.54
C ARG A 42 -7.09 -5.71 -10.59
N GLN A 43 -6.88 -4.67 -11.37
CA GLN A 43 -5.59 -3.95 -11.42
C GLN A 43 -5.91 -2.45 -11.54
N PRO A 44 -6.03 -1.74 -10.41
CA PRO A 44 -6.50 -0.37 -10.41
C PRO A 44 -5.50 0.58 -11.08
N PRO A 45 -5.99 1.71 -11.64
CA PRO A 45 -5.11 2.76 -12.18
C PRO A 45 -4.13 3.33 -11.14
N THR A 46 -4.33 3.03 -9.86
CA THR A 46 -3.44 3.41 -8.76
C THR A 46 -2.35 2.36 -8.46
N TYR A 47 -2.29 1.27 -9.25
CA TYR A 47 -1.21 0.31 -9.10
C TYR A 47 0.12 0.89 -9.59
N VAL A 48 1.12 0.89 -8.75
CA VAL A 48 2.50 1.23 -9.08
C VAL A 48 3.30 -0.07 -9.15
N PRO A 49 3.92 -0.43 -10.29
CA PRO A 49 4.62 -1.69 -10.45
C PRO A 49 5.66 -1.95 -9.35
N ASN A 50 5.52 -3.11 -8.68
CA ASN A 50 6.45 -3.57 -7.63
C ASN A 50 6.70 -2.60 -6.46
N ARG A 51 5.83 -1.59 -6.25
CA ARG A 51 6.07 -0.55 -5.25
C ARG A 51 6.37 -1.10 -3.86
N ASN A 52 5.54 -2.01 -3.35
CA ASN A 52 5.74 -2.55 -2.01
C ASN A 52 6.97 -3.46 -1.95
N LEU A 53 7.28 -4.21 -3.01
CA LEU A 53 8.52 -4.99 -3.09
C LEU A 53 9.76 -4.08 -3.00
N ILE A 54 9.78 -2.97 -3.75
CA ILE A 54 10.88 -1.99 -3.73
C ILE A 54 11.01 -1.37 -2.35
N LEU A 55 9.90 -0.90 -1.76
CA LEU A 55 9.91 -0.28 -0.44
C LEU A 55 10.38 -1.26 0.65
N LEU A 56 9.93 -2.51 0.61
CA LEU A 56 10.34 -3.54 1.57
C LEU A 56 11.79 -3.97 1.37
N ALA A 57 12.29 -3.99 0.13
CA ALA A 57 13.71 -4.25 -0.11
C ALA A 57 14.60 -3.14 0.45
N LEU A 58 14.23 -1.87 0.25
CA LEU A 58 14.95 -0.72 0.82
C LEU A 58 14.88 -0.70 2.35
N ALA A 59 13.70 -0.96 2.92
CA ALA A 59 13.51 -1.04 4.37
C ALA A 59 14.28 -2.22 4.98
N GLY A 60 14.33 -3.36 4.28
CA GLY A 60 15.14 -4.52 4.68
C GLY A 60 16.63 -4.22 4.69
N ALA A 61 17.15 -3.54 3.65
CA ALA A 61 18.53 -3.10 3.60
C ALA A 61 18.86 -2.10 4.73
N PHE A 62 17.94 -1.18 5.03
CA PHE A 62 18.09 -0.27 6.16
C PHE A 62 18.10 -1.02 7.49
N ALA A 63 17.18 -1.95 7.70
CA ALA A 63 17.09 -2.76 8.91
C ALA A 63 18.38 -3.56 9.14
N GLU A 64 18.88 -4.22 8.10
CA GLU A 64 20.16 -4.96 8.14
C GLU A 64 21.32 -4.05 8.53
N ALA A 65 21.45 -2.87 7.90
CA ALA A 65 22.51 -1.92 8.16
C ALA A 65 22.50 -1.37 9.60
N HIS A 66 21.31 -1.35 10.24
CA HIS A 66 21.13 -0.84 11.61
C HIS A 66 20.96 -1.95 12.67
N GLY A 67 21.15 -3.22 12.29
CA GLY A 67 21.03 -4.35 13.21
C GLY A 67 19.60 -4.65 13.67
N CYS A 68 18.58 -4.17 12.95
CA CYS A 68 17.18 -4.50 13.20
C CYS A 68 16.87 -5.86 12.55
N GLN A 69 16.19 -6.73 13.29
CA GLN A 69 15.83 -8.07 12.80
C GLN A 69 14.38 -8.16 12.34
N GLU A 70 13.55 -7.18 12.66
CA GLU A 70 12.14 -7.16 12.35
C GLU A 70 11.77 -5.90 11.56
N LEU A 71 10.91 -6.10 10.56
CA LEU A 71 10.34 -5.07 9.72
C LEU A 71 8.82 -5.24 9.69
N TYR A 72 8.08 -4.23 10.10
CA TYR A 72 6.61 -4.30 10.14
C TYR A 72 6.01 -3.75 8.85
N TYR A 73 5.13 -4.54 8.24
CA TYR A 73 4.43 -4.22 7.01
C TYR A 73 2.91 -4.15 7.25
N GLY A 74 2.28 -3.04 6.85
CA GLY A 74 0.86 -2.75 7.08
C GLY A 74 -0.11 -3.36 6.08
N ALA A 75 0.23 -4.48 5.41
CA ALA A 75 -0.70 -5.19 4.53
C ALA A 75 -1.93 -5.68 5.30
N GLN A 76 -3.10 -5.70 4.63
CA GLN A 76 -4.37 -6.12 5.21
C GLN A 76 -5.23 -6.90 4.19
N ALA A 77 -6.24 -7.68 4.67
CA ALA A 77 -6.98 -8.66 3.87
C ALA A 77 -7.94 -8.07 2.83
N GLN A 78 -8.36 -6.83 3.01
CA GLN A 78 -9.37 -6.18 2.16
C GLN A 78 -8.76 -5.19 1.18
N ASP A 79 -7.74 -5.60 0.46
CA ASP A 79 -7.41 -4.90 -0.77
C ASP A 79 -8.37 -5.40 -1.84
N GLU A 80 -9.54 -4.74 -1.98
CA GLU A 80 -10.59 -5.07 -2.96
C GLU A 80 -10.05 -5.09 -4.40
N TYR A 81 -8.79 -4.67 -4.58
CA TYR A 81 -8.12 -4.48 -5.87
C TYR A 81 -7.06 -5.53 -6.18
N GLY A 82 -7.00 -6.63 -5.42
CA GLY A 82 -6.11 -7.75 -5.75
C GLY A 82 -4.63 -7.40 -5.86
N TYR A 83 -4.14 -6.47 -5.02
CA TYR A 83 -2.71 -6.20 -4.93
C TYR A 83 -1.98 -7.45 -4.44
N TRP A 84 -1.31 -8.14 -5.35
CA TRP A 84 -0.58 -9.38 -5.08
C TRP A 84 0.51 -9.20 -4.02
N ASP A 85 1.06 -8.00 -3.90
CA ASP A 85 2.11 -7.63 -2.96
C ASP A 85 1.58 -7.25 -1.55
N CYS A 86 0.25 -7.36 -1.33
CA CYS A 86 -0.38 -7.19 -0.01
C CYS A 86 -0.86 -8.53 0.60
N THR A 87 -0.48 -9.67 0.03
CA THR A 87 -0.95 -11.00 0.44
C THR A 87 -0.02 -11.69 1.44
N ALA A 88 -0.57 -12.61 2.24
CA ALA A 88 0.23 -13.46 3.12
C ALA A 88 1.26 -14.30 2.34
N GLU A 89 0.90 -14.76 1.14
CA GLU A 89 1.80 -15.50 0.27
C GLU A 89 3.01 -14.64 -0.16
N PHE A 90 2.78 -13.40 -0.56
CA PHE A 90 3.86 -12.47 -0.88
C PHE A 90 4.81 -12.30 0.30
N VAL A 91 4.29 -12.04 1.50
CA VAL A 91 5.10 -11.89 2.73
C VAL A 91 5.92 -13.16 3.01
N ALA A 92 5.31 -14.34 2.86
CA ALA A 92 6.01 -15.61 3.07
C ALA A 92 7.18 -15.80 2.06
N ARG A 93 6.95 -15.51 0.78
CA ARG A 93 7.97 -15.61 -0.27
C ARG A 93 9.09 -14.57 -0.08
N LEU A 94 8.75 -13.35 0.30
CA LEU A 94 9.73 -12.31 0.62
C LEU A 94 10.61 -12.75 1.80
N ASN A 95 10.02 -13.25 2.87
CA ASN A 95 10.76 -13.77 4.02
C ASN A 95 11.67 -14.95 3.64
N ALA A 96 11.21 -15.86 2.77
CA ALA A 96 12.04 -16.94 2.26
C ALA A 96 13.27 -16.40 1.48
N THR A 97 13.10 -15.31 0.74
CA THR A 97 14.21 -14.64 0.04
C THR A 97 15.17 -13.97 1.03
N LEU A 98 14.64 -13.22 2.00
CA LEU A 98 15.46 -12.53 3.01
C LEU A 98 16.24 -13.51 3.91
N ALA A 99 15.67 -14.69 4.16
CA ALA A 99 16.34 -15.76 4.94
C ALA A 99 17.59 -16.35 4.26
N LEU A 100 17.81 -16.07 2.97
CA LEU A 100 19.08 -16.44 2.30
C LEU A 100 20.27 -15.66 2.85
N ASN A 101 20.04 -14.50 3.46
CA ASN A 101 21.06 -13.78 4.19
C ASN A 101 21.34 -14.49 5.52
N ARG A 102 22.44 -15.25 5.56
CA ARG A 102 22.81 -16.05 6.73
C ARG A 102 23.45 -15.23 7.86
N ARG A 103 23.77 -13.98 7.61
CA ARG A 103 24.51 -13.14 8.53
C ARG A 103 23.62 -12.30 9.45
N THR A 104 22.65 -11.64 8.87
CA THR A 104 21.67 -10.77 9.54
C THR A 104 20.31 -10.92 8.85
N PRO A 105 19.59 -12.02 9.05
CA PRO A 105 18.28 -12.18 8.45
C PRO A 105 17.31 -11.14 9.03
N VAL A 106 16.65 -10.39 8.15
CA VAL A 106 15.55 -9.51 8.52
C VAL A 106 14.24 -10.24 8.25
N HIS A 107 13.31 -10.18 9.18
CA HIS A 107 12.01 -10.82 9.07
C HIS A 107 10.90 -9.77 8.91
N VAL A 108 10.12 -9.89 7.85
CA VAL A 108 8.96 -9.04 7.59
C VAL A 108 7.75 -9.60 8.32
N LEU A 109 7.19 -8.82 9.22
CA LEU A 109 5.97 -9.11 9.97
C LEU A 109 4.81 -8.31 9.38
N ALA A 110 3.71 -8.98 9.02
CA ALA A 110 2.49 -8.36 8.51
C ALA A 110 1.30 -8.72 9.41
N PRO A 111 1.18 -8.10 10.60
CA PRO A 111 0.23 -8.52 11.62
C PRO A 111 -1.24 -8.39 11.19
N PHE A 112 -1.52 -7.54 10.21
CA PHE A 112 -2.88 -7.26 9.74
C PHE A 112 -3.23 -7.95 8.41
N VAL A 113 -2.34 -8.77 7.85
CA VAL A 113 -2.52 -9.36 6.51
C VAL A 113 -3.81 -10.20 6.37
N GLY A 114 -4.33 -10.75 7.47
CA GLY A 114 -5.60 -11.46 7.53
C GLY A 114 -6.76 -10.64 8.10
N TRP A 115 -6.57 -9.37 8.42
CA TRP A 115 -7.57 -8.53 9.09
C TRP A 115 -8.33 -7.66 8.11
N ARG A 116 -9.62 -7.45 8.39
CA ARG A 116 -10.44 -6.47 7.67
C ARG A 116 -10.15 -5.06 8.19
N LYS A 117 -10.29 -4.05 7.35
CA LYS A 117 -10.08 -2.64 7.72
C LYS A 117 -10.89 -2.22 8.95
N ALA A 118 -12.12 -2.72 9.09
CA ALA A 118 -12.96 -2.44 10.24
C ALA A 118 -12.38 -2.98 11.57
N GLU A 119 -11.71 -4.12 11.53
CA GLU A 119 -11.04 -4.69 12.72
C GLU A 119 -9.83 -3.86 13.11
N ILE A 120 -9.07 -3.39 12.11
CA ILE A 120 -7.93 -2.49 12.33
C ILE A 120 -8.39 -1.15 12.90
N VAL A 121 -9.52 -0.61 12.42
CA VAL A 121 -10.12 0.63 12.97
C VAL A 121 -10.50 0.42 14.44
N ARG A 122 -11.17 -0.69 14.79
CA ARG A 122 -11.53 -0.98 16.21
C ARG A 122 -10.31 -1.04 17.09
N LEU A 123 -9.28 -1.81 16.67
CA LEU A 123 -8.02 -1.87 17.41
C LEU A 123 -7.37 -0.49 17.56
N GLY A 124 -7.37 0.31 16.50
CA GLY A 124 -6.83 1.67 16.55
C GLY A 124 -7.56 2.55 17.56
N ILE A 125 -8.90 2.42 17.65
CA ILE A 125 -9.71 3.14 18.65
C ILE A 125 -9.37 2.65 20.08
N GLU A 126 -9.27 1.35 20.28
CA GLU A 126 -8.88 0.75 21.58
C GLU A 126 -7.49 1.23 22.02
N LEU A 127 -6.56 1.39 21.08
CA LEU A 127 -5.22 1.90 21.33
C LEU A 127 -5.14 3.44 21.42
N GLY A 128 -6.26 4.16 21.27
CA GLY A 128 -6.29 5.62 21.34
C GLY A 128 -5.67 6.34 20.12
N VAL A 129 -5.67 5.71 18.95
CA VAL A 129 -5.18 6.35 17.73
C VAL A 129 -6.06 7.55 17.36
N ASP A 130 -5.46 8.73 17.24
CA ASP A 130 -6.14 9.92 16.72
C ASP A 130 -6.31 9.82 15.20
N PHE A 131 -7.44 9.29 14.77
CA PHE A 131 -7.75 9.12 13.35
C PHE A 131 -7.97 10.44 12.59
N ALA A 132 -8.15 11.58 13.27
CA ALA A 132 -8.16 12.89 12.61
C ALA A 132 -6.78 13.26 12.03
N ARG A 133 -5.70 12.66 12.54
CA ARG A 133 -4.33 12.82 12.06
C ARG A 133 -3.92 11.78 11.02
N THR A 134 -4.80 10.86 10.64
CA THR A 134 -4.54 9.85 9.62
C THR A 134 -5.12 10.27 8.27
N TRP A 135 -4.45 9.90 7.19
CA TRP A 135 -4.84 10.28 5.84
C TRP A 135 -4.85 9.06 4.90
N SER A 136 -5.88 8.97 4.05
CA SER A 136 -5.98 7.90 3.05
C SER A 136 -6.27 8.39 1.63
N CYS A 137 -6.73 9.64 1.45
CA CYS A 137 -7.13 10.16 0.15
C CYS A 137 -5.94 10.29 -0.80
N TYR A 138 -6.02 9.63 -1.96
CA TYR A 138 -4.98 9.68 -2.99
C TYR A 138 -4.95 11.00 -3.77
N ARG A 139 -6.05 11.77 -3.80
CA ARG A 139 -6.10 13.07 -4.49
C ARG A 139 -5.42 14.19 -3.72
N GLY A 140 -5.03 13.96 -2.45
CA GLY A 140 -4.45 14.99 -1.62
C GLY A 140 -5.44 16.11 -1.26
N GLY A 141 -4.92 17.32 -1.03
CA GLY A 141 -5.71 18.48 -0.66
C GLY A 141 -5.83 18.70 0.84
N ARG A 142 -6.67 19.67 1.25
CA ARG A 142 -6.89 19.98 2.68
C ARG A 142 -7.92 19.06 3.34
N ARG A 143 -8.74 18.38 2.56
CA ARG A 143 -9.77 17.43 2.99
C ARG A 143 -9.83 16.24 2.04
N PRO A 144 -10.17 15.05 2.53
CA PRO A 144 -10.40 13.90 1.70
C PRO A 144 -11.53 14.17 0.68
N CYS A 145 -11.38 13.67 -0.55
CA CYS A 145 -12.37 13.88 -1.61
C CYS A 145 -13.71 13.12 -1.36
N GLY A 146 -13.68 12.07 -0.56
CA GLY A 146 -14.86 11.25 -0.23
C GLY A 146 -15.26 10.22 -1.30
N THR A 147 -14.72 10.30 -2.52
CA THR A 147 -15.19 9.51 -3.68
C THR A 147 -14.14 8.57 -4.27
N CYS A 148 -12.86 8.85 -4.07
CA CYS A 148 -11.82 7.92 -4.52
C CYS A 148 -11.88 6.60 -3.76
N PRO A 149 -11.35 5.50 -4.33
CA PRO A 149 -11.40 4.18 -3.72
C PRO A 149 -11.04 4.15 -2.23
N THR A 150 -9.92 4.74 -1.88
CA THR A 150 -9.42 4.73 -0.49
C THR A 150 -10.28 5.56 0.49
N CYS A 151 -10.93 6.62 0.02
CA CYS A 151 -11.89 7.37 0.84
C CYS A 151 -13.15 6.54 1.11
N VAL A 152 -13.70 5.91 0.07
CA VAL A 152 -14.90 5.07 0.21
C VAL A 152 -14.63 3.86 1.12
N GLU A 153 -13.49 3.20 0.95
CA GLU A 153 -13.09 2.10 1.82
C GLU A 153 -12.88 2.53 3.27
N ARG A 154 -12.28 3.70 3.50
CA ARG A 154 -12.12 4.25 4.84
C ARG A 154 -13.47 4.48 5.51
N GLN A 155 -14.38 5.18 4.85
CA GLN A 155 -15.73 5.44 5.35
C GLN A 155 -16.49 4.14 5.65
N ARG A 156 -16.37 3.15 4.76
CA ARG A 156 -16.96 1.82 4.97
C ARG A 156 -16.37 1.14 6.21
N ALA A 157 -15.04 1.18 6.38
CA ALA A 157 -14.38 0.56 7.52
C ALA A 157 -14.82 1.18 8.85
N PHE A 158 -14.97 2.51 8.92
CA PHE A 158 -15.48 3.19 10.11
C PHE A 158 -16.94 2.84 10.40
N ARG A 159 -17.82 2.82 9.38
CA ARG A 159 -19.21 2.40 9.54
C ARG A 159 -19.32 0.95 10.03
N GLU A 160 -18.56 0.02 9.46
CA GLU A 160 -18.51 -1.39 9.88
C GLU A 160 -17.90 -1.57 11.28
N ALA A 161 -17.02 -0.66 11.68
CA ALA A 161 -16.47 -0.62 13.03
C ALA A 161 -17.47 -0.08 14.07
N GLY A 162 -18.54 0.59 13.63
CA GLY A 162 -19.53 1.23 14.51
C GLY A 162 -19.10 2.59 15.06
N HIS A 163 -18.14 3.25 14.39
CA HIS A 163 -17.61 4.55 14.81
C HIS A 163 -17.66 5.58 13.68
N PRO A 164 -17.85 6.87 13.99
CA PRO A 164 -17.78 7.93 12.98
C PRO A 164 -16.34 8.12 12.50
N ASP A 165 -16.16 8.30 11.19
CA ASP A 165 -14.88 8.78 10.66
C ASP A 165 -14.75 10.29 10.95
N PRO A 166 -13.69 10.77 11.61
CA PRO A 166 -13.50 12.20 11.88
C PRO A 166 -13.41 13.07 10.61
N TRP A 167 -13.22 12.46 9.45
CA TRP A 167 -13.21 13.15 8.16
C TRP A 167 -14.55 13.08 7.40
N GLU A 168 -15.48 12.23 7.81
CA GLU A 168 -16.84 12.14 7.24
C GLU A 168 -17.70 13.31 7.77
N ARG A 169 -18.46 13.96 6.88
CA ARG A 169 -19.41 15.03 7.21
C ARG A 169 -20.84 14.52 7.18
#